data_9402438d0c7d625beafd41d285de2fee
#
_entry.id   9402438d0c7d625beafd41d285de2fee
#
_cell.length_a   1.000
_cell.length_b   1.000
_cell.length_c   1.000
_cell.angle_alpha   90.00
_cell.angle_beta   90.00
_cell.angle_gamma   90.00
#
_symmetry.space_group_name_H-M   'P 1'
#
loop_
_entity.id
_entity.type
_entity.pdbx_description
1 polymer ?
#
loop_
_entity_poly.entity_id
_entity_poly.type
_entity_poly.pdbx_seq_one_letter_code
_entity_poly.pdbx_strand_id
1 'polypeptide(L)'
;PLEVAIVCSANPEDYTARGKIVTPLKDRIGSEIRTHYPEDIEEGIAITAQEAWAQRDASNIEIPHYIRQIIEQIAFAAREDKKVDKRSGVSQRLPISTMELVISNAERRALLHDERFVVPRVGDIYAALPGITGKIELEYEGEMRGADTVIREIIRASVATIYDQYFADTNTQQIEQWFNLGGTVQLNDAQPASGSLAELQQIQGLIEKLGPLKINSESNPEITVSAAEFLLEGMYAHKRISRAEERVFTAAEKKQRNTDAANYAEKMREREIERDDYAKNRTRRGFN
;
A
#
# COMPACT_ATOMS: atom_id res chain seq x y z
N PRO A 1 21.68 -40.98 33.13
CA PRO A 1 21.62 -40.57 31.74
C PRO A 1 20.55 -39.49 31.61
N LEU A 2 20.87 -38.38 30.91
CA LEU A 2 19.88 -37.36 30.55
C LEU A 2 19.28 -37.77 29.21
N GLU A 3 17.99 -38.15 29.21
CA GLU A 3 17.22 -38.34 27.99
C GLU A 3 16.55 -37.01 27.63
N VAL A 4 17.18 -36.25 26.72
CA VAL A 4 16.70 -34.94 26.27
C VAL A 4 16.62 -34.89 24.75
N ALA A 5 15.58 -34.29 24.22
CA ALA A 5 15.55 -33.83 22.81
C ALA A 5 16.08 -32.41 22.73
N ILE A 6 16.98 -32.18 21.83
CA ILE A 6 17.56 -30.84 21.58
C ILE A 6 17.05 -30.36 20.23
N VAL A 7 16.37 -29.20 20.22
CA VAL A 7 15.91 -28.52 19.01
C VAL A 7 16.64 -27.19 18.92
N CYS A 8 17.28 -26.94 17.78
CA CYS A 8 18.01 -25.70 17.50
C CYS A 8 17.39 -24.98 16.31
N SER A 9 17.36 -23.66 16.33
CA SER A 9 17.05 -22.84 15.18
C SER A 9 18.32 -22.20 14.63
N ALA A 10 18.46 -22.12 13.32
CA ALA A 10 19.57 -21.50 12.64
C ALA A 10 19.07 -20.73 11.41
N ASN A 11 19.72 -19.61 11.08
CA ASN A 11 19.52 -18.94 9.80
C ASN A 11 20.64 -19.36 8.84
N PRO A 12 20.36 -20.17 7.79
CA PRO A 12 21.39 -20.64 6.87
C PRO A 12 21.97 -19.51 6.00
N GLU A 13 21.29 -18.35 5.90
CA GLU A 13 21.70 -17.20 5.09
C GLU A 13 22.71 -16.27 5.80
N ASP A 14 22.99 -16.50 7.08
CA ASP A 14 24.07 -15.79 7.79
C ASP A 14 25.45 -16.29 7.28
N TYR A 15 25.83 -15.78 6.11
CA TYR A 15 27.11 -16.10 5.43
C TYR A 15 28.36 -15.56 6.11
N THR A 16 28.26 -14.96 7.26
CA THR A 16 29.44 -14.60 8.05
C THR A 16 30.15 -15.87 8.49
N ALA A 17 31.50 -15.84 8.55
CA ALA A 17 32.31 -16.98 8.94
C ALA A 17 31.95 -17.59 10.33
N ARG A 18 31.10 -16.90 11.08
CA ARG A 18 30.55 -17.28 12.39
C ARG A 18 29.19 -17.97 12.32
N GLY A 19 28.48 -17.91 11.20
CA GLY A 19 27.09 -18.46 11.05
C GLY A 19 27.05 -19.87 10.48
N LYS A 20 28.15 -20.42 9.94
CA LYS A 20 28.16 -21.79 9.42
C LYS A 20 28.09 -22.82 10.55
N ILE A 21 27.08 -23.68 10.50
CA ILE A 21 27.05 -24.87 11.36
C ILE A 21 28.33 -25.68 11.09
N VAL A 22 29.17 -25.85 12.10
CA VAL A 22 30.39 -26.61 11.97
C VAL A 22 30.12 -28.07 11.60
N THR A 23 30.87 -28.62 10.68
CA THR A 23 30.68 -29.97 10.14
C THR A 23 30.47 -31.05 11.22
N PRO A 24 31.27 -31.08 12.34
CA PRO A 24 31.02 -32.06 13.40
C PRO A 24 29.67 -31.96 14.10
N LEU A 25 29.06 -30.77 14.14
CA LEU A 25 27.71 -30.61 14.71
C LEU A 25 26.67 -31.06 13.69
N LYS A 26 26.83 -30.70 12.41
CA LYS A 26 25.96 -31.12 11.32
C LYS A 26 25.84 -32.65 11.22
N ASP A 27 26.96 -33.36 11.38
CA ASP A 27 27.03 -34.84 11.37
C ASP A 27 26.24 -35.48 12.54
N ARG A 28 26.04 -34.75 13.63
CA ARG A 28 25.32 -35.23 14.82
C ARG A 28 23.85 -34.85 14.89
N ILE A 29 23.38 -34.00 13.98
CA ILE A 29 21.97 -33.61 13.89
C ILE A 29 21.18 -34.75 13.25
N GLY A 30 20.17 -35.25 13.95
CA GLY A 30 19.35 -36.36 13.50
C GLY A 30 18.37 -36.00 12.38
N SER A 31 17.91 -34.75 12.35
CA SER A 31 16.99 -34.26 11.30
C SER A 31 17.12 -32.76 11.11
N GLU A 32 16.87 -32.30 9.89
CA GLU A 32 16.82 -30.88 9.51
C GLU A 32 15.45 -30.57 8.94
N ILE A 33 14.79 -29.55 9.50
CA ILE A 33 13.51 -29.04 9.00
C ILE A 33 13.79 -27.66 8.39
N ARG A 34 13.48 -27.50 7.12
CA ARG A 34 13.55 -26.22 6.42
C ARG A 34 12.19 -25.55 6.43
N THR A 35 12.15 -24.34 6.95
CA THR A 35 10.96 -23.48 6.87
C THR A 35 10.95 -22.78 5.52
N HIS A 36 9.76 -22.41 5.06
CA HIS A 36 9.54 -21.63 3.83
C HIS A 36 8.56 -20.50 4.13
N TYR A 37 8.40 -19.59 3.17
CA TYR A 37 7.37 -18.57 3.22
C TYR A 37 5.98 -19.22 3.05
N PRO A 38 4.89 -18.57 3.54
CA PRO A 38 3.53 -19.05 3.24
C PRO A 38 3.35 -19.19 1.72
N GLU A 39 2.63 -20.22 1.30
CA GLU A 39 2.38 -20.50 -0.12
C GLU A 39 1.27 -19.59 -0.68
N ASP A 40 0.33 -19.21 0.18
CA ASP A 40 -0.76 -18.30 -0.18
C ASP A 40 -1.04 -17.25 0.92
N ILE A 41 -1.94 -16.31 0.60
CA ILE A 41 -2.29 -15.20 1.50
C ILE A 41 -3.01 -15.71 2.75
N GLU A 42 -3.84 -16.75 2.65
CA GLU A 42 -4.63 -17.26 3.78
C GLU A 42 -3.74 -17.97 4.79
N GLU A 43 -2.71 -18.71 4.35
CA GLU A 43 -1.67 -19.23 5.24
C GLU A 43 -0.92 -18.10 5.96
N GLY A 44 -0.56 -17.04 5.23
CA GLY A 44 0.07 -15.84 5.81
C GLY A 44 -0.81 -15.20 6.87
N ILE A 45 -2.12 -15.04 6.58
CA ILE A 45 -3.10 -14.50 7.53
C ILE A 45 -3.20 -15.38 8.77
N ALA A 46 -3.20 -16.71 8.62
CA ALA A 46 -3.26 -17.62 9.75
C ALA A 46 -2.04 -17.48 10.68
N ILE A 47 -0.84 -17.38 10.11
CA ILE A 47 0.40 -17.14 10.87
C ILE A 47 0.34 -15.79 11.59
N THR A 48 -0.02 -14.73 10.87
CA THR A 48 -0.10 -13.38 11.46
C THR A 48 -1.17 -13.31 12.54
N ALA A 49 -2.31 -13.98 12.37
CA ALA A 49 -3.37 -14.03 13.37
C ALA A 49 -2.93 -14.75 14.65
N GLN A 50 -2.07 -15.76 14.53
CA GLN A 50 -1.52 -16.49 15.67
C GLN A 50 -0.46 -15.68 16.43
N GLU A 51 0.42 -14.97 15.72
CA GLU A 51 1.64 -14.40 16.29
C GLU A 51 1.48 -12.91 16.66
N ALA A 52 0.63 -12.17 15.94
CA ALA A 52 0.44 -10.74 16.20
C ALA A 52 -0.40 -10.50 17.46
N TRP A 53 0.00 -9.51 18.23
CA TRP A 53 -0.81 -9.02 19.37
C TRP A 53 -2.03 -8.23 18.87
N ALA A 54 -2.97 -8.96 18.26
CA ALA A 54 -4.18 -8.42 17.64
C ALA A 54 -5.38 -8.38 18.62
N GLN A 55 -5.37 -9.17 19.67
CA GLN A 55 -6.39 -9.17 20.71
C GLN A 55 -5.89 -8.40 21.91
N ARG A 56 -6.61 -7.36 22.32
CA ARG A 56 -6.28 -6.48 23.42
C ARG A 56 -7.49 -6.36 24.34
N ASP A 57 -7.32 -6.62 25.63
CA ASP A 57 -8.41 -6.80 26.60
C ASP A 57 -9.34 -5.60 26.76
N ALA A 58 -8.88 -4.39 26.41
CA ALA A 58 -9.62 -3.14 26.61
C ALA A 58 -10.38 -2.64 25.38
N SER A 59 -10.24 -3.29 24.22
CA SER A 59 -10.70 -2.74 22.94
C SER A 59 -11.54 -3.74 22.15
N ASN A 60 -12.69 -3.32 21.64
CA ASN A 60 -13.49 -4.09 20.69
C ASN A 60 -12.86 -3.98 19.29
N ILE A 61 -11.84 -4.80 19.02
CA ILE A 61 -11.10 -4.74 17.76
C ILE A 61 -11.80 -5.61 16.72
N GLU A 62 -12.19 -5.00 15.61
CA GLU A 62 -12.79 -5.67 14.45
C GLU A 62 -11.92 -5.41 13.22
N ILE A 63 -11.14 -6.42 12.82
CA ILE A 63 -10.21 -6.30 11.68
C ILE A 63 -10.89 -6.89 10.44
N PRO A 64 -11.25 -6.06 9.44
CA PRO A 64 -11.83 -6.53 8.19
C PRO A 64 -10.89 -7.49 7.46
N HIS A 65 -11.45 -8.51 6.81
CA HIS A 65 -10.65 -9.52 6.12
C HIS A 65 -9.77 -8.92 5.01
N TYR A 66 -10.29 -7.94 4.24
CA TYR A 66 -9.50 -7.25 3.23
C TYR A 66 -8.28 -6.49 3.80
N ILE A 67 -8.34 -5.99 5.03
CA ILE A 67 -7.18 -5.38 5.71
C ILE A 67 -6.11 -6.45 5.98
N ARG A 68 -6.50 -7.63 6.47
CA ARG A 68 -5.59 -8.76 6.67
C ARG A 68 -4.94 -9.18 5.36
N GLN A 69 -5.74 -9.31 4.30
CA GLN A 69 -5.26 -9.64 2.96
C GLN A 69 -4.29 -8.60 2.40
N ILE A 70 -4.56 -7.29 2.55
CA ILE A 70 -3.66 -6.24 2.08
C ILE A 70 -2.31 -6.32 2.81
N ILE A 71 -2.32 -6.52 4.13
CA ILE A 71 -1.09 -6.61 4.94
C ILE A 71 -0.23 -7.79 4.48
N GLU A 72 -0.82 -8.97 4.27
CA GLU A 72 -0.08 -10.12 3.74
C GLU A 72 0.38 -9.89 2.29
N GLN A 73 -0.48 -9.31 1.44
CA GLN A 73 -0.14 -9.00 0.06
C GLN A 73 1.06 -8.06 -0.05
N ILE A 74 1.29 -7.15 0.92
CA ILE A 74 2.49 -6.31 0.98
C ILE A 74 3.75 -7.18 1.08
N ALA A 75 3.75 -8.23 1.91
CA ALA A 75 4.90 -9.13 2.02
C ALA A 75 5.12 -9.94 0.74
N PHE A 76 4.04 -10.44 0.13
CA PHE A 76 4.12 -11.15 -1.14
C PHE A 76 4.64 -10.24 -2.27
N ALA A 77 4.07 -9.04 -2.39
CA ALA A 77 4.50 -8.07 -3.40
C ALA A 77 5.97 -7.62 -3.19
N ALA A 78 6.39 -7.42 -1.95
CA ALA A 78 7.76 -7.06 -1.63
C ALA A 78 8.76 -8.17 -1.99
N ARG A 79 8.41 -9.44 -1.80
CA ARG A 79 9.24 -10.59 -2.22
C ARG A 79 9.43 -10.66 -3.74
N GLU A 80 8.47 -10.17 -4.51
CA GLU A 80 8.50 -10.17 -5.99
C GLU A 80 9.10 -8.89 -6.58
N ASP A 81 9.13 -7.78 -5.83
CA ASP A 81 9.61 -6.48 -6.35
C ASP A 81 11.13 -6.53 -6.60
N LYS A 82 11.55 -6.07 -7.78
CA LYS A 82 12.96 -6.02 -8.19
C LYS A 82 13.79 -4.99 -7.43
N LYS A 83 13.15 -4.04 -6.78
CA LYS A 83 13.79 -2.99 -5.97
C LYS A 83 14.09 -3.46 -4.54
N VAL A 84 13.59 -4.63 -4.16
CA VAL A 84 13.82 -5.26 -2.85
C VAL A 84 14.93 -6.30 -2.96
N ASP A 85 15.88 -6.26 -2.03
CA ASP A 85 16.99 -7.25 -2.00
C ASP A 85 16.44 -8.64 -1.67
N LYS A 86 16.50 -9.51 -2.67
CA LYS A 86 16.02 -10.89 -2.55
C LYS A 86 16.90 -11.77 -1.67
N ARG A 87 18.16 -11.38 -1.44
CA ARG A 87 19.10 -12.13 -0.59
C ARG A 87 18.79 -11.93 0.89
N SER A 88 18.43 -10.70 1.27
CA SER A 88 17.97 -10.41 2.63
C SER A 88 16.59 -11.00 2.91
N GLY A 89 15.78 -11.15 1.86
CA GLY A 89 14.44 -11.69 1.95
C GLY A 89 13.45 -10.76 2.69
N VAL A 90 12.18 -11.14 2.67
CA VAL A 90 11.12 -10.43 3.42
C VAL A 90 10.43 -11.43 4.34
N SER A 91 10.79 -11.39 5.61
CA SER A 91 10.31 -12.36 6.60
C SER A 91 8.84 -12.15 6.98
N GLN A 92 8.19 -13.19 7.52
CA GLN A 92 6.82 -13.11 8.03
C GLN A 92 6.69 -12.18 9.26
N ARG A 93 7.79 -11.71 9.83
CA ARG A 93 7.77 -10.64 10.84
C ARG A 93 7.27 -9.30 10.30
N LEU A 94 7.34 -9.09 8.97
CA LEU A 94 6.83 -7.85 8.37
C LEU A 94 5.32 -7.73 8.53
N PRO A 95 4.47 -8.68 8.04
CA PRO A 95 3.02 -8.58 8.21
C PRO A 95 2.61 -8.62 9.69
N ILE A 96 3.28 -9.41 10.55
CA ILE A 96 3.00 -9.44 11.99
C ILE A 96 3.16 -8.03 12.60
N SER A 97 4.33 -7.40 12.42
CA SER A 97 4.57 -6.06 12.95
C SER A 97 3.69 -4.99 12.31
N THR A 98 3.40 -5.13 11.01
CA THR A 98 2.51 -4.20 10.31
C THR A 98 1.10 -4.28 10.89
N MET A 99 0.59 -5.48 11.15
CA MET A 99 -0.71 -5.69 11.78
C MET A 99 -0.79 -5.01 13.15
N GLU A 100 0.23 -5.19 13.99
CA GLU A 100 0.27 -4.56 15.32
C GLU A 100 0.28 -3.04 15.27
N LEU A 101 1.03 -2.45 14.32
CA LEU A 101 1.08 -1.01 14.13
C LEU A 101 -0.23 -0.46 13.56
N VAL A 102 -0.84 -1.17 12.62
CA VAL A 102 -2.15 -0.83 12.03
C VAL A 102 -3.23 -0.82 13.10
N ILE A 103 -3.28 -1.84 13.95
CA ILE A 103 -4.22 -1.90 15.09
C ILE A 103 -3.92 -0.76 16.06
N SER A 104 -2.65 -0.48 16.39
CA SER A 104 -2.28 0.59 17.32
C SER A 104 -2.71 1.97 16.81
N ASN A 105 -2.60 2.23 15.50
CA ASN A 105 -3.07 3.49 14.92
C ASN A 105 -4.61 3.59 14.96
N ALA A 106 -5.30 2.51 14.60
CA ALA A 106 -6.76 2.44 14.68
C ALA A 106 -7.28 2.61 16.12
N GLU A 107 -6.62 1.98 17.09
CA GLU A 107 -6.94 2.10 18.51
C GLU A 107 -6.71 3.54 19.02
N ARG A 108 -5.60 4.17 18.65
CA ARG A 108 -5.34 5.59 18.95
C ARG A 108 -6.47 6.48 18.43
N ARG A 109 -6.94 6.27 17.19
CA ARG A 109 -8.06 7.01 16.60
C ARG A 109 -9.35 6.76 17.36
N ALA A 110 -9.68 5.51 17.66
CA ALA A 110 -10.90 5.16 18.39
C ALA A 110 -10.92 5.79 19.78
N LEU A 111 -9.80 5.80 20.51
CA LEU A 111 -9.67 6.44 21.80
C LEU A 111 -9.81 7.98 21.74
N LEU A 112 -9.29 8.62 20.68
CA LEU A 112 -9.39 10.07 20.50
C LEU A 112 -10.84 10.53 20.27
N HIS A 113 -11.67 9.67 19.69
CA HIS A 113 -13.04 10.00 19.28
C HIS A 113 -14.11 9.25 20.06
N ASP A 114 -13.73 8.50 21.11
CA ASP A 114 -14.63 7.67 21.91
C ASP A 114 -15.48 6.71 21.04
N GLU A 115 -14.83 6.09 20.04
CA GLU A 115 -15.45 5.13 19.13
C GLU A 115 -15.65 3.78 19.84
N ARG A 116 -16.81 3.15 19.57
CA ARG A 116 -17.17 1.88 20.20
C ARG A 116 -16.32 0.70 19.69
N PHE A 117 -15.94 0.74 18.41
CA PHE A 117 -15.18 -0.31 17.75
C PHE A 117 -13.86 0.25 17.21
N VAL A 118 -12.80 -0.53 17.38
CA VAL A 118 -11.50 -0.27 16.78
C VAL A 118 -11.47 -0.97 15.43
N VAL A 119 -11.70 -0.23 14.36
CA VAL A 119 -11.71 -0.79 13.00
C VAL A 119 -10.57 -0.19 12.19
N PRO A 120 -9.56 -1.00 11.81
CA PRO A 120 -8.47 -0.56 10.94
C PRO A 120 -8.96 -0.13 9.56
N ARG A 121 -8.28 0.88 8.98
CA ARG A 121 -8.52 1.44 7.65
C ARG A 121 -7.25 1.30 6.79
N VAL A 122 -7.35 1.51 5.50
CA VAL A 122 -6.16 1.50 4.60
C VAL A 122 -5.17 2.60 4.99
N GLY A 123 -5.67 3.75 5.46
CA GLY A 123 -4.82 4.82 5.99
C GLY A 123 -3.94 4.41 7.16
N ASP A 124 -4.40 3.48 7.99
CA ASP A 124 -3.60 2.93 9.10
C ASP A 124 -2.41 2.09 8.59
N ILE A 125 -2.55 1.45 7.43
CA ILE A 125 -1.44 0.73 6.76
C ILE A 125 -0.37 1.73 6.30
N TYR A 126 -0.78 2.88 5.73
CA TYR A 126 0.18 3.94 5.39
C TYR A 126 0.82 4.57 6.63
N ALA A 127 0.12 4.66 7.75
CA ALA A 127 0.69 5.11 9.02
C ALA A 127 1.73 4.12 9.59
N ALA A 128 1.61 2.82 9.27
CA ALA A 128 2.58 1.78 9.64
C ALA A 128 3.85 1.77 8.77
N LEU A 129 3.99 2.67 7.79
CA LEU A 129 5.12 2.76 6.87
C LEU A 129 6.49 2.65 7.55
N PRO A 130 6.80 3.35 8.68
CA PRO A 130 8.09 3.23 9.34
C PRO A 130 8.43 1.81 9.82
N GLY A 131 7.42 1.03 10.20
CA GLY A 131 7.61 -0.36 10.60
C GLY A 131 7.85 -1.30 9.41
N ILE A 132 7.32 -0.97 8.25
CA ILE A 132 7.52 -1.71 7.00
C ILE A 132 8.92 -1.41 6.45
N THR A 133 9.31 -0.14 6.35
CA THR A 133 10.64 0.27 5.86
C THR A 133 11.77 -0.33 6.69
N GLY A 134 11.60 -0.46 8.00
CA GLY A 134 12.60 -1.06 8.88
C GLY A 134 12.79 -2.58 8.73
N LYS A 135 12.01 -3.26 7.86
CA LYS A 135 12.05 -4.72 7.66
C LYS A 135 12.29 -5.14 6.21
N ILE A 136 12.53 -4.19 5.34
CA ILE A 136 12.81 -4.42 3.92
C ILE A 136 14.16 -3.77 3.59
N GLU A 137 15.07 -4.54 3.03
CA GLU A 137 16.30 -4.04 2.44
C GLU A 137 16.07 -3.81 0.94
N LEU A 138 16.63 -2.73 0.42
CA LEU A 138 16.44 -2.35 -0.97
C LEU A 138 17.68 -2.63 -1.80
N GLU A 139 17.49 -2.99 -3.07
CA GLU A 139 18.52 -2.95 -4.08
C GLU A 139 18.89 -1.49 -4.40
N TYR A 140 20.04 -1.25 -5.01
CA TYR A 140 20.55 0.09 -5.34
C TYR A 140 19.53 0.99 -6.05
N GLU A 141 18.76 0.43 -6.99
CA GLU A 141 17.70 1.18 -7.68
C GLU A 141 16.60 1.65 -6.71
N GLY A 142 16.25 0.80 -5.74
CA GLY A 142 15.27 1.12 -4.69
C GLY A 142 15.78 2.21 -3.74
N GLU A 143 17.05 2.13 -3.34
CA GLU A 143 17.69 3.14 -2.49
C GLU A 143 17.70 4.51 -3.16
N MET A 144 18.01 4.58 -4.45
CA MET A 144 18.00 5.82 -5.22
C MET A 144 16.61 6.46 -5.32
N ARG A 145 15.54 5.67 -5.29
CA ARG A 145 14.15 6.16 -5.27
C ARG A 145 13.66 6.58 -3.89
N GLY A 146 14.32 6.12 -2.85
CA GLY A 146 13.96 6.28 -1.45
C GLY A 146 12.98 5.22 -0.96
N ALA A 147 13.27 4.66 0.22
CA ALA A 147 12.52 3.56 0.82
C ALA A 147 11.03 3.86 0.95
N ASP A 148 10.66 5.04 1.43
CA ASP A 148 9.27 5.45 1.59
C ASP A 148 8.49 5.41 0.27
N THR A 149 9.11 5.86 -0.83
CA THR A 149 8.48 5.84 -2.16
C THR A 149 8.23 4.41 -2.63
N VAL A 150 9.24 3.54 -2.51
CA VAL A 150 9.13 2.13 -2.91
C VAL A 150 8.05 1.43 -2.10
N ILE A 151 8.03 1.62 -0.79
CA ILE A 151 7.03 0.97 0.09
C ILE A 151 5.63 1.50 -0.19
N ARG A 152 5.44 2.80 -0.42
CA ARG A 152 4.14 3.36 -0.83
C ARG A 152 3.65 2.78 -2.16
N GLU A 153 4.55 2.53 -3.11
CA GLU A 153 4.23 1.84 -4.36
C GLU A 153 3.78 0.41 -4.11
N ILE A 154 4.47 -0.34 -3.25
CA ILE A 154 4.13 -1.71 -2.87
C ILE A 154 2.76 -1.75 -2.16
N ILE A 155 2.51 -0.87 -1.18
CA ILE A 155 1.21 -0.76 -0.51
C ILE A 155 0.10 -0.51 -1.54
N ARG A 156 0.28 0.47 -2.43
CA ARG A 156 -0.71 0.80 -3.46
C ARG A 156 -0.98 -0.37 -4.40
N ALA A 157 0.06 -1.08 -4.84
CA ALA A 157 -0.07 -2.26 -5.68
C ALA A 157 -0.83 -3.39 -4.94
N SER A 158 -0.54 -3.59 -3.65
CA SER A 158 -1.22 -4.57 -2.81
C SER A 158 -2.70 -4.23 -2.63
N VAL A 159 -3.02 -2.96 -2.39
CA VAL A 159 -4.41 -2.48 -2.35
C VAL A 159 -5.13 -2.74 -3.68
N ALA A 160 -4.48 -2.48 -4.83
CA ALA A 160 -5.06 -2.76 -6.14
C ALA A 160 -5.37 -4.25 -6.33
N THR A 161 -4.41 -5.12 -5.99
CA THR A 161 -4.58 -6.58 -6.12
C THR A 161 -5.75 -7.10 -5.29
N ILE A 162 -5.88 -6.65 -4.04
CA ILE A 162 -6.99 -7.09 -3.19
C ILE A 162 -8.32 -6.42 -3.60
N TYR A 163 -8.28 -5.16 -4.03
CA TYR A 163 -9.46 -4.48 -4.58
C TYR A 163 -10.07 -5.25 -5.77
N ASP A 164 -9.25 -5.76 -6.68
CA ASP A 164 -9.71 -6.52 -7.84
C ASP A 164 -10.44 -7.82 -7.45
N GLN A 165 -10.09 -8.44 -6.32
CA GLN A 165 -10.80 -9.62 -5.82
C GLN A 165 -12.25 -9.33 -5.42
N TYR A 166 -12.54 -8.11 -4.95
CA TYR A 166 -13.87 -7.72 -4.47
C TYR A 166 -14.67 -6.90 -5.48
N PHE A 167 -14.01 -6.06 -6.27
CA PHE A 167 -14.65 -5.01 -7.05
C PHE A 167 -14.38 -5.03 -8.55
N ALA A 168 -13.75 -6.10 -9.09
CA ALA A 168 -13.44 -6.20 -10.53
C ALA A 168 -14.67 -5.94 -11.41
N ASP A 169 -15.82 -6.51 -11.03
CA ASP A 169 -17.08 -6.41 -11.78
C ASP A 169 -17.97 -5.24 -11.30
N THR A 170 -17.49 -4.42 -10.37
CA THR A 170 -18.29 -3.33 -9.79
C THR A 170 -18.24 -2.08 -10.67
N ASN A 171 -19.41 -1.60 -11.08
CA ASN A 171 -19.49 -0.35 -11.82
C ASN A 171 -19.37 0.86 -10.88
N THR A 172 -18.23 1.59 -10.99
CA THR A 172 -17.90 2.76 -10.17
C THR A 172 -18.12 4.10 -10.90
N GLN A 173 -18.76 4.11 -12.08
CA GLN A 173 -18.92 5.32 -12.90
C GLN A 173 -19.63 6.47 -12.17
N GLN A 174 -20.62 6.17 -11.32
CA GLN A 174 -21.33 7.21 -10.54
C GLN A 174 -20.39 7.91 -9.56
N ILE A 175 -19.51 7.14 -8.91
CA ILE A 175 -18.50 7.67 -7.98
C ILE A 175 -17.51 8.55 -8.75
N GLU A 176 -17.01 8.07 -9.90
CA GLU A 176 -16.11 8.84 -10.77
C GLU A 176 -16.76 10.14 -11.26
N GLN A 177 -18.04 10.10 -11.64
CA GLN A 177 -18.80 11.28 -12.06
C GLN A 177 -18.92 12.30 -10.94
N TRP A 178 -19.20 11.85 -9.71
CA TRP A 178 -19.28 12.74 -8.55
C TRP A 178 -17.98 13.52 -8.34
N PHE A 179 -16.82 12.85 -8.42
CA PHE A 179 -15.52 13.53 -8.35
C PHE A 179 -15.27 14.44 -9.55
N ASN A 180 -15.64 14.04 -10.77
CA ASN A 180 -15.47 14.84 -11.99
C ASN A 180 -16.32 16.13 -11.97
N LEU A 181 -17.39 16.17 -11.20
CA LEU A 181 -18.22 17.36 -10.97
C LEU A 181 -17.63 18.30 -9.91
N GLY A 182 -16.44 18.02 -9.41
CA GLY A 182 -15.74 18.84 -8.41
C GLY A 182 -15.91 18.37 -6.97
N GLY A 183 -16.46 17.17 -6.77
CA GLY A 183 -16.54 16.55 -5.45
C GLY A 183 -15.13 16.31 -4.88
N THR A 184 -14.98 16.52 -3.59
CA THR A 184 -13.77 16.23 -2.82
C THR A 184 -14.16 15.63 -1.48
N VAL A 185 -13.38 14.68 -0.99
CA VAL A 185 -13.55 14.12 0.35
C VAL A 185 -12.19 13.95 1.01
N GLN A 186 -12.10 14.27 2.28
CA GLN A 186 -10.90 14.11 3.08
C GLN A 186 -11.13 13.07 4.18
N LEU A 187 -10.37 11.98 4.14
CA LEU A 187 -10.41 10.95 5.16
C LEU A 187 -9.15 11.02 6.02
N ASN A 188 -9.27 11.63 7.17
CA ASN A 188 -8.18 11.78 8.14
C ASN A 188 -8.62 11.30 9.53
N ASP A 189 -7.68 11.35 10.48
CA ASP A 189 -7.92 10.93 11.86
C ASP A 189 -8.47 12.07 12.74
N ALA A 190 -8.78 13.24 12.17
CA ALA A 190 -9.21 14.41 12.92
C ALA A 190 -10.69 14.39 13.32
N GLN A 191 -11.49 13.49 12.72
CA GLN A 191 -12.91 13.38 12.98
C GLN A 191 -13.33 11.93 13.26
N PRO A 192 -14.42 11.74 14.04
CA PRO A 192 -14.97 10.40 14.31
C PRO A 192 -15.49 9.72 13.04
N ALA A 193 -15.65 8.40 13.10
CA ALA A 193 -16.19 7.62 11.99
C ALA A 193 -17.59 8.10 11.55
N SER A 194 -18.43 8.55 12.47
CA SER A 194 -19.74 9.12 12.13
C SER A 194 -19.66 10.37 11.26
N GLY A 195 -18.68 11.25 11.52
CA GLY A 195 -18.40 12.44 10.71
C GLY A 195 -17.90 12.06 9.31
N SER A 196 -16.91 11.16 9.26
CA SER A 196 -16.39 10.63 7.98
C SER A 196 -17.48 9.93 7.18
N LEU A 197 -18.38 9.18 7.83
CA LEU A 197 -19.50 8.51 7.16
C LEU A 197 -20.47 9.53 6.54
N ALA A 198 -20.76 10.62 7.24
CA ALA A 198 -21.65 11.67 6.72
C ALA A 198 -21.08 12.33 5.44
N GLU A 199 -19.77 12.51 5.35
CA GLU A 199 -19.11 12.98 4.13
C GLU A 199 -19.14 11.93 3.02
N LEU A 200 -18.84 10.66 3.33
CA LEU A 200 -18.85 9.57 2.36
C LEU A 200 -20.24 9.29 1.78
N GLN A 201 -21.30 9.51 2.55
CA GLN A 201 -22.69 9.38 2.10
C GLN A 201 -23.07 10.43 1.04
N GLN A 202 -22.34 11.54 0.93
CA GLN A 202 -22.54 12.54 -0.12
C GLN A 202 -22.05 12.05 -1.49
N ILE A 203 -21.18 11.04 -1.51
CA ILE A 203 -20.67 10.45 -2.75
C ILE A 203 -21.72 9.49 -3.29
N GLN A 204 -22.37 9.92 -4.37
CA GLN A 204 -23.47 9.16 -4.97
C GLN A 204 -23.02 7.76 -5.39
N GLY A 205 -23.70 6.75 -4.90
CA GLY A 205 -23.46 5.35 -5.25
C GLY A 205 -22.33 4.68 -4.47
N LEU A 206 -21.63 5.38 -3.56
CA LEU A 206 -20.48 4.80 -2.85
C LEU A 206 -20.92 3.68 -1.89
N ILE A 207 -21.86 3.97 -1.01
CA ILE A 207 -22.28 3.02 0.04
C ILE A 207 -22.94 1.78 -0.56
N GLU A 208 -23.74 1.93 -1.61
CA GLU A 208 -24.39 0.82 -2.30
C GLU A 208 -23.40 -0.15 -2.95
N LYS A 209 -22.17 0.30 -3.23
CA LYS A 209 -21.12 -0.54 -3.82
C LYS A 209 -20.35 -1.36 -2.80
N LEU A 210 -20.59 -1.21 -1.51
CA LEU A 210 -19.89 -1.96 -0.47
C LEU A 210 -20.42 -3.39 -0.26
N GLY A 211 -21.48 -3.77 -0.96
CA GLY A 211 -22.10 -5.10 -0.89
C GLY A 211 -21.12 -6.28 -1.00
N PRO A 212 -20.13 -6.27 -1.91
CA PRO A 212 -19.13 -7.35 -2.00
C PRO A 212 -18.34 -7.59 -0.70
N LEU A 213 -18.20 -6.56 0.15
CA LEU A 213 -17.58 -6.65 1.47
C LEU A 213 -18.57 -7.06 2.58
N LYS A 214 -19.82 -7.41 2.23
CA LYS A 214 -20.90 -7.73 3.15
C LYS A 214 -21.29 -6.56 4.09
N ILE A 215 -21.02 -5.33 3.65
CA ILE A 215 -21.40 -4.11 4.36
C ILE A 215 -22.77 -3.67 3.87
N ASN A 216 -23.64 -3.32 4.80
CA ASN A 216 -24.99 -2.85 4.54
C ASN A 216 -25.33 -1.65 5.42
N SER A 217 -26.57 -1.13 5.31
CA SER A 217 -27.03 0.03 6.07
C SER A 217 -27.13 -0.16 7.59
N GLU A 218 -27.06 -1.41 8.06
CA GLU A 218 -27.11 -1.76 9.49
C GLU A 218 -25.70 -1.91 10.09
N SER A 219 -24.66 -1.88 9.24
CA SER A 219 -23.26 -1.97 9.67
C SER A 219 -22.89 -0.72 10.47
N ASN A 220 -22.01 -0.89 11.47
CA ASN A 220 -21.55 0.24 12.26
C ASN A 220 -20.77 1.27 11.40
N PRO A 221 -20.71 2.55 11.83
CA PRO A 221 -20.01 3.60 11.09
C PRO A 221 -18.54 3.26 10.84
N GLU A 222 -17.85 2.69 11.82
CA GLU A 222 -16.42 2.42 11.78
C GLU A 222 -16.06 1.42 10.67
N ILE A 223 -16.83 0.33 10.54
CA ILE A 223 -16.62 -0.68 9.49
C ILE A 223 -17.02 -0.12 8.12
N THR A 224 -18.08 0.67 8.06
CA THR A 224 -18.57 1.27 6.81
C THR A 224 -17.54 2.26 6.24
N VAL A 225 -16.94 3.09 7.10
CA VAL A 225 -15.87 4.02 6.69
C VAL A 225 -14.63 3.27 6.25
N SER A 226 -14.24 2.22 6.97
CA SER A 226 -13.11 1.38 6.56
C SER A 226 -13.32 0.78 5.16
N ALA A 227 -14.51 0.26 4.89
CA ALA A 227 -14.87 -0.34 3.60
C ALA A 227 -14.92 0.70 2.48
N ALA A 228 -15.50 1.87 2.74
CA ALA A 228 -15.57 2.96 1.77
C ALA A 228 -14.17 3.51 1.44
N GLU A 229 -13.31 3.67 2.45
CA GLU A 229 -11.91 4.06 2.23
C GLU A 229 -11.18 3.02 1.38
N PHE A 230 -11.37 1.72 1.63
CA PHE A 230 -10.76 0.67 0.80
C PHE A 230 -11.23 0.75 -0.65
N LEU A 231 -12.51 0.99 -0.92
CA LEU A 231 -13.03 1.17 -2.28
C LEU A 231 -12.38 2.39 -2.96
N LEU A 232 -12.30 3.54 -2.27
CA LEU A 232 -11.68 4.75 -2.81
C LEU A 232 -10.16 4.57 -3.04
N GLU A 233 -9.44 3.94 -2.12
CA GLU A 233 -8.01 3.65 -2.28
C GLU A 233 -7.74 2.70 -3.46
N GLY A 234 -8.61 1.71 -3.69
CA GLY A 234 -8.55 0.84 -4.86
C GLY A 234 -8.80 1.61 -6.17
N MET A 235 -9.80 2.49 -6.19
CA MET A 235 -10.06 3.38 -7.33
C MET A 235 -8.87 4.31 -7.60
N TYR A 236 -8.23 4.84 -6.56
CA TYR A 236 -6.99 5.61 -6.67
C TYR A 236 -5.84 4.77 -7.23
N ALA A 237 -5.66 3.55 -6.74
CA ALA A 237 -4.62 2.63 -7.22
C ALA A 237 -4.78 2.34 -8.72
N HIS A 238 -6.01 2.22 -9.21
CA HIS A 238 -6.37 2.09 -10.62
C HIS A 238 -6.43 3.41 -11.40
N LYS A 239 -6.06 4.54 -10.78
CA LYS A 239 -6.05 5.87 -11.42
C LYS A 239 -7.43 6.34 -11.93
N ARG A 240 -8.52 5.86 -11.33
CA ARG A 240 -9.88 6.31 -11.63
C ARG A 240 -10.20 7.62 -10.93
N ILE A 241 -9.58 7.85 -9.78
CA ILE A 241 -9.60 9.10 -9.01
C ILE A 241 -8.17 9.45 -8.61
N SER A 242 -7.93 10.69 -8.18
CA SER A 242 -6.67 11.17 -7.61
C SER A 242 -6.73 11.25 -6.10
N ARG A 243 -5.58 11.10 -5.45
CA ARG A 243 -5.41 11.29 -4.02
C ARG A 243 -4.22 12.20 -3.77
N ALA A 244 -4.47 13.35 -3.17
CA ALA A 244 -3.44 14.25 -2.67
C ALA A 244 -2.87 13.78 -1.31
N GLU A 245 -1.88 14.50 -0.82
CA GLU A 245 -1.42 14.36 0.57
C GLU A 245 -2.62 14.55 1.54
N GLU A 246 -2.48 14.07 2.77
CA GLU A 246 -3.53 14.09 3.80
C GLU A 246 -4.83 13.32 3.42
N ARG A 247 -4.73 12.37 2.50
CA ARG A 247 -5.86 11.52 2.06
C ARG A 247 -7.07 12.30 1.53
N VAL A 248 -6.81 13.35 0.75
CA VAL A 248 -7.84 14.09 0.03
C VAL A 248 -8.06 13.44 -1.34
N PHE A 249 -9.24 12.89 -1.58
CA PHE A 249 -9.63 12.29 -2.85
C PHE A 249 -10.31 13.33 -3.75
N THR A 250 -9.94 13.33 -5.03
CA THR A 250 -10.41 14.26 -6.05
C THR A 250 -10.57 13.55 -7.40
N ALA A 251 -11.09 14.25 -8.40
CA ALA A 251 -11.13 13.73 -9.77
C ALA A 251 -9.76 13.28 -10.25
N ALA A 252 -9.72 12.26 -11.11
CA ALA A 252 -8.49 11.81 -11.74
C ALA A 252 -7.83 12.98 -12.50
N GLU A 253 -6.53 13.15 -12.33
CA GLU A 253 -5.76 14.08 -13.16
C GLU A 253 -5.91 13.67 -14.62
N LYS A 254 -6.56 14.50 -15.42
CA LYS A 254 -6.55 14.33 -16.86
C LYS A 254 -5.09 14.47 -17.29
N LYS A 255 -4.44 13.38 -17.72
CA LYS A 255 -3.15 13.47 -18.40
C LYS A 255 -3.34 14.56 -19.45
N GLN A 256 -2.64 15.67 -19.32
CA GLN A 256 -2.47 16.67 -20.37
C GLN A 256 -1.72 16.00 -21.54
N ARG A 257 -2.45 15.12 -22.26
CA ARG A 257 -2.02 14.65 -23.56
C ARG A 257 -2.27 15.82 -24.49
N ASN A 258 -1.21 16.51 -24.86
CA ASN A 258 -1.05 17.44 -25.99
C ASN A 258 -0.60 18.88 -25.72
N THR A 259 -0.55 19.39 -24.49
CA THR A 259 0.02 20.74 -24.31
C THR A 259 1.54 20.75 -24.43
N ASP A 260 2.23 19.73 -23.93
CA ASP A 260 3.70 19.72 -24.00
C ASP A 260 4.22 19.39 -25.39
N ALA A 261 3.55 18.52 -26.14
CA ALA A 261 3.90 18.24 -27.53
C ALA A 261 3.55 19.44 -28.45
N ALA A 262 2.43 20.12 -28.20
CA ALA A 262 2.06 21.34 -28.94
C ALA A 262 3.01 22.50 -28.63
N ASN A 263 3.32 22.73 -27.36
CA ASN A 263 4.29 23.75 -26.93
C ASN A 263 5.72 23.43 -27.39
N TYR A 264 6.10 22.15 -27.46
CA TYR A 264 7.40 21.76 -28.02
C TYR A 264 7.45 21.97 -29.54
N ALA A 265 6.38 21.63 -30.26
CA ALA A 265 6.27 21.85 -31.70
C ALA A 265 6.23 23.36 -32.05
N GLU A 266 5.58 24.18 -31.22
CA GLU A 266 5.55 25.62 -31.38
C GLU A 266 6.91 26.25 -31.13
N LYS A 267 7.62 25.89 -30.07
CA LYS A 267 9.00 26.30 -29.80
C LYS A 267 9.99 25.85 -30.87
N MET A 268 9.80 24.71 -31.50
CA MET A 268 10.64 24.25 -32.59
C MET A 268 10.37 25.05 -33.87
N ARG A 269 9.11 25.41 -34.17
CA ARG A 269 8.76 26.28 -35.29
C ARG A 269 9.32 27.70 -35.12
N GLU A 270 9.25 28.29 -33.92
CA GLU A 270 9.84 29.58 -33.65
C GLU A 270 11.36 29.56 -33.86
N ARG A 271 12.06 28.51 -33.42
CA ARG A 271 13.50 28.37 -33.67
C ARG A 271 13.86 28.15 -35.14
N GLU A 272 13.02 27.52 -35.93
CA GLU A 272 13.21 27.40 -37.38
C GLU A 272 13.02 28.73 -38.07
N ILE A 273 12.03 29.54 -37.71
CA ILE A 273 11.80 30.89 -38.25
C ILE A 273 12.98 31.81 -37.90
N GLU A 274 13.46 31.77 -36.65
CA GLU A 274 14.65 32.57 -36.26
C GLU A 274 15.92 32.18 -37.04
N ARG A 275 16.12 30.88 -37.30
CA ARG A 275 17.26 30.42 -38.12
C ARG A 275 17.16 30.86 -39.57
N ASP A 276 15.96 30.79 -40.15
CA ASP A 276 15.73 31.26 -41.54
C ASP A 276 15.89 32.76 -41.68
N ASP A 277 15.45 33.56 -40.73
CA ASP A 277 15.64 35.00 -40.70
C ASP A 277 17.12 35.37 -40.48
N TYR A 278 17.84 34.64 -39.65
CA TYR A 278 19.28 34.80 -39.47
C TYR A 278 20.07 34.47 -40.75
N ALA A 279 19.66 33.41 -41.47
CA ALA A 279 20.27 33.04 -42.75
C ALA A 279 20.00 34.05 -43.84
N LYS A 280 18.77 34.59 -43.92
CA LYS A 280 18.42 35.67 -44.89
C LYS A 280 19.14 37.00 -44.60
N ASN A 281 19.34 37.35 -43.35
CA ASN A 281 20.07 38.56 -42.97
C ASN A 281 21.58 38.44 -43.20
N ARG A 282 22.14 37.23 -43.15
CA ARG A 282 23.56 36.98 -43.44
C ARG A 282 23.84 37.06 -44.94
N THR A 283 22.94 36.62 -45.81
CA THR A 283 23.05 36.76 -47.27
C THR A 283 22.87 38.21 -47.77
N ARG A 284 22.09 39.03 -47.05
CA ARG A 284 21.95 40.48 -47.36
C ARG A 284 23.15 41.35 -46.95
N ARG A 285 23.98 40.89 -46.00
CA ARG A 285 25.21 41.62 -45.57
C ARG A 285 26.49 41.21 -46.31
N GLY A 286 26.40 40.27 -47.22
CA GLY A 286 27.52 39.81 -48.03
C GLY A 286 27.66 40.43 -49.41
N PHE A 287 26.81 41.42 -49.75
CA PHE A 287 26.87 42.20 -50.98
C PHE A 287 26.87 43.70 -50.65
N ASN A 288 27.99 44.18 -50.17
CA ASN A 288 28.45 45.57 -50.23
C ASN A 288 29.97 45.57 -50.05
#